data_ce23d08bfef8e8215a37ca61ff912ebb
#
_entry.id   ce23d08bfef8e8215a37ca61ff912ebb
#
_cell.length_a   1.000
_cell.length_b   1.000
_cell.length_c   1.000
_cell.angle_alpha   90.00
_cell.angle_beta   90.00
_cell.angle_gamma   90.00
#
_symmetry.space_group_name_H-M   'P 1'
#
loop_
_entity.id
_entity.type
_entity.pdbx_description
1 polymer ?
#
loop_
_entity_poly.entity_id
_entity_poly.type
_entity_poly.pdbx_seq_one_letter_code
_entity_poly.pdbx_strand_id
1 'polypeptide(L)'
;MYQHHNWQGALLDYXVSKVVCVGSNYAKHIKEMGSAVPEEPVLFIKPETALCDLRQPLAIPSDFGSVHHEVELAVLIGATLRQATEEHVRKAIAGYGVALDLTLRDVQGKMKKAGQPWEKAKAFDNSCPLSGFIPAAEFTGDPQNTTLGLSVNGEQRQQGTTADMIHKIVPLIAYMSKFFTLKAGDVVLTGTPDGVGPLQSGDELTVTFDGHSLTTRVL
;
A
#
# COMPACT_ATOMS: atom_id res chain seq x y z
N MET A 1 -3.52 6.92 18.24
CA MET A 1 -2.54 5.98 17.64
C MET A 1 -3.30 4.97 16.81
N TYR A 2 -2.82 4.64 15.63
CA TYR A 2 -3.49 3.70 14.73
C TYR A 2 -3.49 2.27 15.32
N GLN A 3 -4.59 1.55 15.09
CA GLN A 3 -4.68 0.12 15.44
C GLN A 3 -5.33 -0.62 14.28
N HIS A 4 -4.86 -1.83 14.00
CA HIS A 4 -5.47 -2.65 12.94
C HIS A 4 -6.90 -3.03 13.31
N HIS A 5 -7.75 -3.11 12.30
CA HIS A 5 -9.14 -3.54 12.47
C HIS A 5 -9.54 -4.39 11.26
N ASN A 6 -10.60 -5.17 11.42
CA ASN A 6 -11.14 -5.91 10.27
C ASN A 6 -12.00 -4.97 9.41
N TRP A 7 -12.47 -5.49 8.28
CA TRP A 7 -13.24 -4.67 7.34
C TRP A 7 -14.49 -4.06 7.98
N GLN A 8 -15.09 -4.74 8.95
CA GLN A 8 -16.28 -4.27 9.65
C GLN A 8 -15.95 -3.30 10.80
N GLY A 9 -14.68 -3.09 11.11
CA GLY A 9 -14.25 -2.13 12.11
C GLY A 9 -13.88 -2.70 13.48
N ALA A 10 -13.97 -4.00 13.67
CA ALA A 10 -13.57 -4.62 14.94
C ALA A 10 -12.04 -4.63 15.04
N LEU A 11 -11.52 -4.26 16.20
CA LEU A 11 -10.07 -4.20 16.43
C LEU A 11 -9.45 -5.60 16.33
N LEU A 12 -8.25 -5.64 15.74
CA LEU A 12 -7.45 -6.86 15.65
C LEU A 12 -6.29 -6.75 16.65
N ASP A 13 -5.93 -7.85 17.27
CA ASP A 13 -4.88 -7.89 18.29
C ASP A 13 -3.51 -8.10 17.61
N TYR A 14 -3.08 -7.04 16.94
CA TYR A 14 -1.78 -7.04 16.26
C TYR A 14 -1.04 -5.74 16.49
N UNK A 15 0.10 -5.66 16.78
CA UNK A 15 0.78 -4.64 16.97
C UNK A 15 1.29 -4.19 15.83
N VAL A 16 1.26 -3.12 15.66
CA VAL A 16 1.83 -2.46 14.50
C VAL A 16 3.32 -2.17 14.71
N SER A 17 4.11 -2.40 13.70
CA SER A 17 5.55 -2.12 13.77
C SER A 17 6.01 -1.34 12.53
N LYS A 18 5.78 -1.88 11.33
CA LYS A 18 6.22 -1.21 10.11
C LYS A 18 5.38 -1.67 8.92
N VAL A 19 5.50 -0.91 7.84
CA VAL A 19 4.92 -1.26 6.54
C VAL A 19 6.09 -1.44 5.57
N VAL A 20 6.19 -2.59 4.91
CA VAL A 20 7.21 -2.82 3.89
C VAL A 20 6.55 -2.71 2.52
N CYS A 21 7.15 -1.90 1.65
CA CYS A 21 6.54 -1.51 0.38
C CYS A 21 7.43 -1.88 -0.79
N VAL A 22 6.80 -2.08 -1.94
CA VAL A 22 7.53 -2.27 -3.21
C VAL A 22 7.19 -1.12 -4.15
N GLY A 23 8.20 -0.57 -4.79
CA GLY A 23 8.02 0.37 -5.89
C GLY A 23 8.03 -0.36 -7.22
N SER A 24 7.33 0.19 -8.22
CA SER A 24 7.44 -0.27 -9.62
C SER A 24 7.01 -1.73 -9.78
N ASN A 25 5.77 -2.06 -9.38
CA ASN A 25 5.29 -3.45 -9.44
C ASN A 25 4.17 -3.68 -10.48
N TYR A 26 3.83 -2.66 -11.28
CA TYR A 26 2.86 -2.78 -12.38
C TYR A 26 3.47 -2.14 -13.62
N ALA A 27 3.47 -2.86 -14.74
CA ALA A 27 4.14 -2.43 -15.96
C ALA A 27 3.60 -1.08 -16.48
N LYS A 28 2.28 -0.89 -16.44
CA LYS A 28 1.68 0.36 -16.91
C LYS A 28 2.10 1.54 -16.05
N HIS A 29 2.19 1.33 -14.73
CA HIS A 29 2.65 2.38 -13.82
C HIS A 29 4.12 2.74 -14.07
N ILE A 30 4.97 1.73 -14.30
CA ILE A 30 6.39 1.97 -14.63
C ILE A 30 6.48 2.83 -15.88
N LYS A 31 5.70 2.51 -16.91
CA LYS A 31 5.66 3.28 -18.17
C LYS A 31 5.17 4.71 -17.89
N GLU A 32 4.11 4.87 -17.11
CA GLU A 32 3.55 6.17 -16.73
C GLU A 32 4.61 7.05 -16.06
N MET A 33 5.46 6.47 -15.21
CA MET A 33 6.51 7.20 -14.52
C MET A 33 7.77 7.41 -15.35
N GLY A 34 7.82 6.88 -16.57
CA GLY A 34 8.99 7.00 -17.44
C GLY A 34 10.21 6.26 -16.92
N SER A 35 9.99 5.20 -16.18
CA SER A 35 11.06 4.44 -15.52
C SER A 35 11.35 3.15 -16.26
N ALA A 36 12.54 2.59 -16.06
CA ALA A 36 12.88 1.25 -16.53
C ALA A 36 12.34 0.22 -15.52
N VAL A 37 12.03 -0.97 -16.02
CA VAL A 37 11.63 -2.09 -15.17
C VAL A 37 12.84 -2.50 -14.33
N PRO A 38 12.75 -2.46 -12.99
CA PRO A 38 13.89 -2.86 -12.16
C PRO A 38 14.18 -4.35 -12.29
N GLU A 39 15.45 -4.73 -12.17
CA GLU A 39 15.85 -6.13 -12.19
C GLU A 39 15.35 -6.87 -10.94
N GLU A 40 15.29 -6.18 -9.82
CA GLU A 40 14.83 -6.74 -8.55
C GLU A 40 13.80 -5.82 -7.93
N PRO A 41 12.95 -6.34 -7.01
CA PRO A 41 11.99 -5.47 -6.34
C PRO A 41 12.67 -4.31 -5.62
N VAL A 42 12.18 -3.10 -5.82
CA VAL A 42 12.66 -1.90 -5.13
C VAL A 42 11.88 -1.78 -3.84
N LEU A 43 12.53 -1.91 -2.71
CA LEU A 43 11.87 -1.94 -1.40
C LEU A 43 12.11 -0.66 -0.62
N PHE A 44 11.10 -0.25 0.13
CA PHE A 44 11.22 0.85 1.11
C PHE A 44 10.27 0.58 2.27
N ILE A 45 10.41 1.33 3.34
CA ILE A 45 9.66 1.11 4.59
C ILE A 45 8.95 2.39 5.00
N LYS A 46 7.71 2.24 5.48
CA LYS A 46 7.01 3.29 6.19
C LYS A 46 6.93 2.88 7.67
N PRO A 47 7.21 3.81 8.61
CA PRO A 47 7.09 3.50 10.05
C PRO A 47 5.63 3.45 10.50
N GLU A 48 5.40 3.00 11.73
CA GLU A 48 4.03 2.93 12.26
C GLU A 48 3.35 4.30 12.28
N THR A 49 4.11 5.39 12.44
CA THR A 49 3.54 6.74 12.45
C THR A 49 3.00 7.18 11.09
N ALA A 50 3.35 6.46 10.02
CA ALA A 50 2.77 6.73 8.70
C ALA A 50 1.32 6.20 8.59
N LEU A 51 0.92 5.27 9.45
CA LEU A 51 -0.40 4.64 9.36
C LEU A 51 -1.51 5.53 9.89
N CYS A 52 -2.61 5.59 9.17
CA CYS A 52 -3.85 6.21 9.65
C CYS A 52 -5.03 5.44 9.05
N ASP A 53 -6.21 5.65 9.62
CA ASP A 53 -7.42 4.91 9.24
C ASP A 53 -8.03 5.53 7.98
N LEU A 54 -8.08 4.78 6.89
CA LEU A 54 -8.62 5.23 5.62
C LEU A 54 -10.10 5.62 5.69
N ARG A 55 -10.81 5.19 6.74
CA ARG A 55 -12.22 5.58 6.93
C ARG A 55 -12.36 7.00 7.50
N GLN A 56 -11.26 7.59 8.00
CA GLN A 56 -11.27 8.93 8.58
C GLN A 56 -10.79 9.95 7.56
N PRO A 57 -11.17 11.23 7.70
CA PRO A 57 -10.65 12.25 6.80
C PRO A 57 -9.12 12.29 6.84
N LEU A 58 -8.52 12.49 5.68
CA LEU A 58 -7.07 12.39 5.49
C LEU A 58 -6.43 13.78 5.60
N ALA A 59 -5.45 13.91 6.50
CA ALA A 59 -4.65 15.11 6.62
C ALA A 59 -3.40 14.93 5.76
N ILE A 60 -3.24 15.76 4.74
CA ILE A 60 -2.06 15.72 3.87
C ILE A 60 -1.24 17.01 4.06
N PRO A 61 0.10 16.93 3.94
CA PRO A 61 0.91 18.14 4.05
C PRO A 61 0.70 19.09 2.87
N SER A 62 0.76 20.39 3.11
CA SER A 62 0.57 21.42 2.08
C SER A 62 1.87 22.13 1.71
N ASP A 63 2.96 21.84 2.40
CA ASP A 63 4.18 22.66 2.30
C ASP A 63 5.30 22.03 1.48
N PHE A 64 5.09 20.82 0.96
CA PHE A 64 6.16 20.03 0.34
C PHE A 64 5.86 19.64 -1.10
N GLY A 65 5.00 20.39 -1.77
CA GLY A 65 4.63 20.09 -3.14
C GLY A 65 3.46 19.13 -3.24
N SER A 66 3.31 18.51 -4.37
CA SER A 66 2.15 17.67 -4.69
C SER A 66 2.16 16.36 -3.91
N VAL A 67 1.01 16.01 -3.31
CA VAL A 67 0.80 14.70 -2.68
C VAL A 67 -0.02 13.86 -3.64
N HIS A 68 0.56 12.73 -4.08
CA HIS A 68 -0.12 11.83 -5.02
C HIS A 68 -0.72 10.62 -4.30
N HIS A 69 -1.86 10.16 -4.80
CA HIS A 69 -2.45 8.89 -4.38
C HIS A 69 -1.80 7.74 -5.15
N GLU A 70 -1.66 6.62 -4.48
CA GLU A 70 -1.24 5.34 -5.07
C GLU A 70 -2.03 4.24 -4.35
N VAL A 71 -3.12 3.75 -4.97
CA VAL A 71 -3.93 2.70 -4.35
C VAL A 71 -3.20 1.36 -4.48
N GLU A 72 -3.16 0.59 -3.38
CA GLU A 72 -2.39 -0.66 -3.32
C GLU A 72 -3.13 -1.73 -2.54
N LEU A 73 -3.00 -2.98 -2.97
CA LEU A 73 -3.38 -4.11 -2.13
C LEU A 73 -2.44 -4.14 -0.93
N ALA A 74 -3.01 -4.24 0.26
CA ALA A 74 -2.27 -4.36 1.52
C ALA A 74 -2.44 -5.77 2.09
N VAL A 75 -1.34 -6.35 2.57
CA VAL A 75 -1.34 -7.68 3.15
C VAL A 75 -0.94 -7.58 4.62
N LEU A 76 -1.77 -8.12 5.51
CA LEU A 76 -1.47 -8.17 6.95
C LEU A 76 -0.72 -9.45 7.27
N ILE A 77 0.44 -9.32 7.89
CA ILE A 77 1.27 -10.45 8.30
C ILE A 77 0.81 -10.91 9.69
N GLY A 78 0.54 -12.20 9.84
CA GLY A 78 0.04 -12.77 11.09
C GLY A 78 1.03 -13.61 11.87
N ALA A 79 2.22 -13.87 11.31
CA ALA A 79 3.25 -14.63 11.99
C ALA A 79 4.63 -14.18 11.51
N THR A 80 5.65 -14.40 12.32
CA THR A 80 7.00 -13.95 11.99
C THR A 80 7.52 -14.65 10.74
N LEU A 81 8.07 -13.85 9.81
CA LEU A 81 8.72 -14.34 8.59
C LEU A 81 10.14 -13.81 8.55
N ARG A 82 11.10 -14.71 8.44
CA ARG A 82 12.52 -14.39 8.31
C ARG A 82 13.15 -15.41 7.37
N GLN A 83 13.70 -14.94 6.24
CA GLN A 83 14.24 -15.84 5.21
C GLN A 83 13.22 -16.96 4.90
N ALA A 84 11.98 -16.56 4.69
CA ALA A 84 10.86 -17.49 4.65
C ALA A 84 10.68 -18.10 3.26
N THR A 85 10.24 -19.36 3.24
CA THR A 85 9.79 -19.98 2.00
C THR A 85 8.41 -19.47 1.62
N GLU A 86 8.03 -19.64 0.38
CA GLU A 86 6.68 -19.26 -0.07
C GLU A 86 5.58 -20.00 0.72
N GLU A 87 5.83 -21.25 1.09
CA GLU A 87 4.86 -22.01 1.91
C GLU A 87 4.67 -21.36 3.28
N HIS A 88 5.75 -20.91 3.91
CA HIS A 88 5.65 -20.21 5.20
C HIS A 88 4.91 -18.88 5.03
N VAL A 89 5.17 -18.18 3.92
CA VAL A 89 4.46 -16.92 3.64
C VAL A 89 2.96 -17.16 3.54
N ARG A 90 2.54 -18.15 2.76
CA ARG A 90 1.11 -18.45 2.59
C ARG A 90 0.42 -18.69 3.93
N LYS A 91 1.09 -19.38 4.85
CA LYS A 91 0.54 -19.68 6.18
C LYS A 91 0.54 -18.47 7.11
N ALA A 92 1.40 -17.49 6.84
CA ALA A 92 1.57 -16.33 7.72
C ALA A 92 0.68 -15.14 7.33
N ILE A 93 0.02 -15.17 6.17
CA ILE A 93 -0.86 -14.06 5.77
C ILE A 93 -2.13 -14.13 6.61
N ALA A 94 -2.41 -13.04 7.35
CA ALA A 94 -3.59 -12.95 8.20
C ALA A 94 -4.78 -12.31 7.51
N GLY A 95 -4.55 -11.44 6.52
CA GLY A 95 -5.66 -10.78 5.85
C GLY A 95 -5.21 -9.87 4.72
N TYR A 96 -6.20 -9.37 3.99
CA TYR A 96 -6.01 -8.50 2.83
C TYR A 96 -6.86 -7.25 2.99
N GLY A 97 -6.31 -6.12 2.58
CA GLY A 97 -7.01 -4.86 2.59
C GLY A 97 -6.50 -3.95 1.49
N VAL A 98 -6.79 -2.68 1.59
CA VAL A 98 -6.35 -1.70 0.60
C VAL A 98 -5.78 -0.49 1.32
N ALA A 99 -4.76 0.12 0.73
CA ALA A 99 -4.09 1.27 1.30
C ALA A 99 -3.85 2.31 0.22
N LEU A 100 -3.52 3.52 0.67
CA LEU A 100 -2.96 4.54 -0.21
C LEU A 100 -1.50 4.74 0.20
N ASP A 101 -0.58 4.55 -0.74
CA ASP A 101 0.83 4.88 -0.55
C ASP A 101 0.99 6.35 -0.95
N LEU A 102 0.61 7.26 -0.03
CA LEU A 102 0.69 8.69 -0.31
C LEU A 102 2.15 9.08 -0.50
N THR A 103 2.38 9.86 -1.53
CA THR A 103 3.73 10.17 -2.01
C THR A 103 3.87 11.66 -2.23
N LEU A 104 4.88 12.28 -1.60
CA LEU A 104 5.30 13.64 -1.95
C LEU A 104 6.06 13.53 -3.26
N ARG A 105 5.35 13.70 -4.37
CA ARG A 105 5.88 13.35 -5.70
C ARG A 105 7.06 14.22 -6.11
N ASP A 106 7.00 15.51 -5.80
CA ASP A 106 8.10 16.42 -6.16
C ASP A 106 9.34 16.09 -5.32
N VAL A 107 9.15 15.77 -4.04
CA VAL A 107 10.25 15.37 -3.16
C VAL A 107 10.88 14.06 -3.66
N GLN A 108 10.04 13.09 -4.02
CA GLN A 108 10.53 11.81 -4.56
C GLN A 108 11.37 12.02 -5.83
N GLY A 109 10.90 12.90 -6.72
CA GLY A 109 11.64 13.19 -7.95
C GLY A 109 13.04 13.74 -7.66
N LYS A 110 13.15 14.64 -6.67
CA LYS A 110 14.44 15.17 -6.25
C LYS A 110 15.32 14.08 -5.65
N MET A 111 14.75 13.23 -4.78
CA MET A 111 15.50 12.14 -4.15
C MET A 111 16.03 11.18 -5.19
N LYS A 112 15.19 10.77 -6.15
CA LYS A 112 15.60 9.85 -7.22
C LYS A 112 16.76 10.44 -8.03
N LYS A 113 16.65 11.71 -8.43
CA LYS A 113 17.70 12.40 -9.20
C LYS A 113 19.02 12.44 -8.44
N ALA A 114 18.94 12.66 -7.13
CA ALA A 114 20.12 12.80 -6.28
C ALA A 114 20.65 11.45 -5.75
N GLY A 115 19.97 10.34 -6.05
CA GLY A 115 20.35 9.03 -5.50
C GLY A 115 20.20 8.95 -3.99
N GLN A 116 19.20 9.64 -3.44
CA GLN A 116 18.98 9.71 -2.00
C GLN A 116 17.83 8.81 -1.56
N PRO A 117 17.79 8.42 -0.29
CA PRO A 117 16.68 7.59 0.23
C PRO A 117 15.33 8.30 0.10
N TRP A 118 14.25 7.52 0.05
CA TRP A 118 12.90 8.01 -0.27
C TRP A 118 12.06 8.37 0.96
N GLU A 119 12.60 8.20 2.18
CA GLU A 119 11.77 8.30 3.40
C GLU A 119 11.00 9.61 3.50
N LYS A 120 11.62 10.76 3.16
CA LYS A 120 10.90 12.04 3.22
C LYS A 120 9.68 12.07 2.30
N ALA A 121 9.77 11.36 1.17
CA ALA A 121 8.69 11.35 0.18
C ALA A 121 7.64 10.28 0.45
N LYS A 122 8.00 9.22 1.18
CA LYS A 122 7.18 8.02 1.31
C LYS A 122 6.78 7.68 2.75
N ALA A 123 7.53 8.18 3.75
CA ALA A 123 7.38 7.72 5.13
C ALA A 123 6.95 8.84 6.09
N PHE A 124 6.39 9.92 5.55
CA PHE A 124 5.92 11.03 6.38
C PHE A 124 4.65 10.63 7.15
N ASP A 125 4.34 11.36 8.21
CA ASP A 125 3.19 11.06 9.07
C ASP A 125 1.89 11.01 8.23
N ASN A 126 1.09 9.98 8.46
CA ASN A 126 -0.19 9.74 7.77
C ASN A 126 -0.02 9.43 6.27
N SER A 127 1.16 8.98 5.84
CA SER A 127 1.40 8.66 4.43
C SER A 127 0.88 7.29 4.02
N CYS A 128 0.23 6.56 4.94
CA CYS A 128 -0.33 5.23 4.65
C CYS A 128 -1.74 5.09 5.23
N PRO A 129 -2.72 5.77 4.63
CA PRO A 129 -4.12 5.48 4.98
C PRO A 129 -4.44 4.03 4.65
N LEU A 130 -4.94 3.28 5.61
CA LEU A 130 -5.11 1.82 5.51
C LEU A 130 -6.54 1.45 5.89
N SER A 131 -7.16 0.61 5.08
CA SER A 131 -8.50 0.07 5.36
C SER A 131 -8.43 -0.97 6.49
N GLY A 132 -9.56 -1.46 6.89
CA GLY A 132 -9.62 -2.71 7.65
C GLY A 132 -9.21 -3.89 6.75
N PHE A 133 -9.00 -5.03 7.37
CA PHE A 133 -8.59 -6.24 6.66
C PHE A 133 -9.72 -7.25 6.59
N ILE A 134 -9.85 -7.92 5.46
CA ILE A 134 -10.66 -9.13 5.32
C ILE A 134 -9.74 -10.28 5.74
N PRO A 135 -10.11 -11.04 6.78
CA PRO A 135 -9.26 -12.17 7.20
C PRO A 135 -9.00 -13.12 6.03
N ALA A 136 -7.77 -13.65 5.95
CA ALA A 136 -7.39 -14.52 4.84
C ALA A 136 -8.34 -15.71 4.69
N ALA A 137 -8.81 -16.27 5.81
CA ALA A 137 -9.73 -17.40 5.80
C ALA A 137 -11.13 -17.04 5.28
N GLU A 138 -11.48 -15.76 5.28
CA GLU A 138 -12.78 -15.25 4.81
C GLU A 138 -12.71 -14.66 3.41
N PHE A 139 -11.53 -14.54 2.84
CA PHE A 139 -11.35 -13.98 1.50
C PHE A 139 -11.84 -15.02 0.48
N THR A 140 -12.87 -14.68 -0.28
CA THR A 140 -13.58 -15.68 -1.08
C THR A 140 -12.99 -15.88 -2.49
N GLY A 141 -12.18 -14.95 -2.96
CA GLY A 141 -11.57 -15.05 -4.28
C GLY A 141 -10.10 -15.42 -4.20
N ASP A 142 -9.41 -15.14 -5.28
CA ASP A 142 -7.97 -15.28 -5.34
C ASP A 142 -7.34 -13.90 -5.12
N PRO A 143 -6.61 -13.68 -4.01
CA PRO A 143 -5.99 -12.37 -3.79
C PRO A 143 -5.03 -11.95 -4.91
N GLN A 144 -4.51 -12.93 -5.69
CA GLN A 144 -3.64 -12.62 -6.83
C GLN A 144 -4.44 -12.32 -8.11
N ASN A 145 -5.76 -12.34 -8.05
CA ASN A 145 -6.61 -12.00 -9.21
C ASN A 145 -7.85 -11.26 -8.72
N THR A 146 -7.64 -10.11 -8.09
CA THR A 146 -8.73 -9.28 -7.59
C THR A 146 -8.52 -7.83 -8.03
N THR A 147 -9.60 -7.06 -8.02
CA THR A 147 -9.57 -5.67 -8.48
C THR A 147 -9.36 -4.71 -7.33
N LEU A 148 -8.72 -3.59 -7.63
CA LEU A 148 -8.62 -2.45 -6.73
C LEU A 148 -8.72 -1.17 -7.57
N GLY A 149 -9.23 -0.11 -6.96
CA GLY A 149 -9.41 1.14 -7.68
C GLY A 149 -9.58 2.34 -6.77
N LEU A 150 -9.49 3.50 -7.38
CA LEU A 150 -9.67 4.78 -6.69
C LEU A 150 -10.35 5.76 -7.63
N SER A 151 -11.42 6.39 -7.12
CA SER A 151 -12.05 7.54 -7.78
C SER A 151 -11.83 8.78 -6.91
N VAL A 152 -11.65 9.91 -7.57
CA VAL A 152 -11.53 11.22 -6.91
C VAL A 152 -12.66 12.09 -7.45
N ASN A 153 -13.51 12.58 -6.55
CA ASN A 153 -14.66 13.43 -6.91
C ASN A 153 -15.54 12.76 -7.99
N GLY A 154 -15.73 11.45 -7.87
CA GLY A 154 -16.56 10.69 -8.79
C GLY A 154 -15.90 10.27 -10.09
N GLU A 155 -14.66 10.70 -10.33
CA GLU A 155 -13.91 10.34 -11.53
C GLU A 155 -12.91 9.23 -11.22
N GLN A 156 -13.01 8.11 -11.95
CA GLN A 156 -12.07 7.00 -11.77
C GLN A 156 -10.67 7.43 -12.19
N ARG A 157 -9.73 7.29 -11.27
CA ARG A 157 -8.33 7.64 -11.53
C ARG A 157 -7.46 6.40 -11.65
N GLN A 158 -7.63 5.41 -10.78
CA GLN A 158 -6.87 4.17 -10.81
C GLN A 158 -7.82 2.99 -10.82
N GLN A 159 -7.51 1.99 -11.62
CA GLN A 159 -8.26 0.73 -11.68
C GLN A 159 -7.30 -0.34 -12.18
N GLY A 160 -7.09 -1.38 -11.37
CA GLY A 160 -6.18 -2.46 -11.74
C GLY A 160 -6.61 -3.79 -11.19
N THR A 161 -5.85 -4.81 -11.56
CA THR A 161 -6.01 -6.15 -11.02
C THR A 161 -4.67 -6.64 -10.50
N THR A 162 -4.71 -7.32 -9.36
CA THR A 162 -3.49 -7.89 -8.77
C THR A 162 -2.87 -8.97 -9.67
N ALA A 163 -3.62 -9.51 -10.63
CA ALA A 163 -3.07 -10.43 -11.63
C ALA A 163 -1.96 -9.79 -12.46
N ASP A 164 -1.96 -8.46 -12.59
CA ASP A 164 -0.97 -7.72 -13.38
C ASP A 164 0.32 -7.39 -12.61
N MET A 165 0.41 -7.75 -11.32
CA MET A 165 1.65 -7.54 -10.57
C MET A 165 2.83 -8.23 -11.24
N ILE A 166 3.96 -7.53 -11.36
CA ILE A 166 5.21 -8.10 -11.86
C ILE A 166 5.74 -9.10 -10.83
N HIS A 167 5.86 -8.67 -9.59
CA HIS A 167 6.25 -9.54 -8.48
C HIS A 167 4.98 -9.93 -7.73
N LYS A 168 4.61 -11.20 -7.80
CA LYS A 168 3.38 -11.71 -7.20
C LYS A 168 3.47 -11.66 -5.68
N ILE A 169 2.31 -11.64 -5.02
CA ILE A 169 2.21 -11.39 -3.57
C ILE A 169 3.14 -12.31 -2.76
N VAL A 170 3.02 -13.61 -2.95
CA VAL A 170 3.75 -14.57 -2.09
C VAL A 170 5.26 -14.54 -2.35
N PRO A 171 5.74 -14.61 -3.61
CA PRO A 171 7.18 -14.47 -3.85
C PRO A 171 7.75 -13.12 -3.40
N LEU A 172 6.96 -12.04 -3.53
CA LEU A 172 7.41 -10.72 -3.09
C LEU A 172 7.63 -10.68 -1.57
N ILE A 173 6.68 -11.22 -0.80
CA ILE A 173 6.80 -11.26 0.66
C ILE A 173 7.97 -12.16 1.08
N ALA A 174 8.16 -13.29 0.41
CA ALA A 174 9.31 -14.15 0.65
C ALA A 174 10.62 -13.38 0.40
N TYR A 175 10.68 -12.63 -0.70
CA TYR A 175 11.84 -11.80 -1.03
C TYR A 175 12.09 -10.73 0.05
N MET A 176 11.03 -10.03 0.46
CA MET A 176 11.15 -9.02 1.53
C MET A 176 11.74 -9.61 2.81
N SER A 177 11.34 -10.85 3.15
CA SER A 177 11.77 -11.50 4.39
C SER A 177 13.24 -11.88 4.38
N LYS A 178 13.91 -11.84 3.24
CA LYS A 178 15.37 -12.04 3.16
C LYS A 178 16.12 -10.86 3.79
N PHE A 179 15.55 -9.67 3.72
CA PHE A 179 16.19 -8.44 4.19
C PHE A 179 15.62 -7.95 5.52
N PHE A 180 14.32 -8.13 5.72
CA PHE A 180 13.61 -7.60 6.87
C PHE A 180 12.83 -8.73 7.54
N THR A 181 13.06 -8.96 8.82
CA THR A 181 12.13 -9.82 9.56
C THR A 181 10.77 -9.12 9.58
N LEU A 182 9.75 -9.80 9.08
CA LEU A 182 8.37 -9.33 9.17
C LEU A 182 7.76 -9.96 10.43
N LYS A 183 7.07 -9.14 11.22
CA LYS A 183 6.45 -9.60 12.47
C LYS A 183 4.93 -9.64 12.30
N ALA A 184 4.26 -10.37 13.16
CA ALA A 184 2.80 -10.32 13.23
C ALA A 184 2.39 -8.87 13.46
N GLY A 185 1.49 -8.36 12.61
CA GLY A 185 1.06 -6.97 12.63
C GLY A 185 1.75 -6.07 11.61
N ASP A 186 2.85 -6.52 11.02
CA ASP A 186 3.44 -5.77 9.89
C ASP A 186 2.52 -5.84 8.68
N VAL A 187 2.62 -4.83 7.83
CA VAL A 187 1.83 -4.74 6.60
C VAL A 187 2.77 -4.71 5.41
N VAL A 188 2.35 -5.36 4.33
CA VAL A 188 3.06 -5.26 3.04
C VAL A 188 2.18 -4.51 2.06
N LEU A 189 2.73 -3.48 1.40
CA LEU A 189 2.09 -2.81 0.27
C LEU A 189 2.71 -3.35 -1.01
N THR A 190 1.85 -3.72 -1.95
CA THR A 190 2.25 -4.56 -3.08
C THR A 190 2.40 -3.81 -4.40
N GLY A 191 2.39 -2.47 -4.35
CA GLY A 191 2.55 -1.65 -5.54
C GLY A 191 1.23 -1.13 -6.06
N THR A 192 1.31 -0.10 -6.90
CA THR A 192 0.14 0.60 -7.40
C THR A 192 0.00 0.45 -8.91
N PRO A 193 -1.24 0.32 -9.42
CA PRO A 193 -1.46 0.40 -10.87
C PRO A 193 -1.31 1.83 -11.38
N ASP A 194 -1.35 2.01 -12.70
CA ASP A 194 -1.28 3.33 -13.33
C ASP A 194 -2.47 4.21 -12.95
N GLY A 195 -2.35 5.50 -13.22
CA GLY A 195 -3.37 6.51 -12.94
C GLY A 195 -3.10 7.33 -11.69
N VAL A 196 -1.86 7.29 -11.17
CA VAL A 196 -1.51 8.10 -10.00
C VAL A 196 -1.66 9.59 -10.29
N GLY A 197 -1.97 10.36 -9.27
CA GLY A 197 -2.19 11.80 -9.45
C GLY A 197 -2.32 12.53 -8.13
N PRO A 198 -2.40 13.87 -8.21
CA PRO A 198 -2.42 14.70 -7.01
C PRO A 198 -3.76 14.69 -6.30
N LEU A 199 -3.70 14.88 -5.00
CA LEU A 199 -4.85 15.11 -4.13
C LEU A 199 -4.85 16.57 -3.68
N GLN A 200 -6.04 17.10 -3.46
CA GLN A 200 -6.22 18.46 -2.96
C GLN A 200 -7.21 18.46 -1.79
N SER A 201 -7.07 19.46 -0.92
CA SER A 201 -8.03 19.67 0.17
C SER A 201 -9.45 19.72 -0.39
N GLY A 202 -10.37 18.99 0.25
CA GLY A 202 -11.76 18.91 -0.18
C GLY A 202 -12.06 17.76 -1.12
N ASP A 203 -11.07 17.08 -1.66
CA ASP A 203 -11.32 15.92 -2.55
C ASP A 203 -12.05 14.81 -1.81
N GLU A 204 -13.06 14.24 -2.46
CA GLU A 204 -13.76 13.05 -1.98
C GLU A 204 -13.21 11.83 -2.69
N LEU A 205 -12.79 10.82 -1.93
CA LEU A 205 -12.17 9.61 -2.45
C LEU A 205 -13.10 8.42 -2.24
N THR A 206 -13.25 7.60 -3.29
CA THR A 206 -13.89 6.28 -3.17
C THR A 206 -12.83 5.24 -3.53
N VAL A 207 -12.56 4.37 -2.58
CA VAL A 207 -11.55 3.31 -2.74
C VAL A 207 -12.31 1.98 -2.85
N THR A 208 -11.98 1.20 -3.88
CA THR A 208 -12.62 -0.09 -4.10
C THR A 208 -11.60 -1.22 -4.01
N PHE A 209 -12.05 -2.35 -3.49
CA PHE A 209 -11.22 -3.54 -3.32
C PHE A 209 -12.12 -4.77 -3.28
N ASP A 210 -11.93 -5.67 -4.23
CA ASP A 210 -12.63 -6.97 -4.26
C ASP A 210 -14.16 -6.81 -4.10
N GLY A 211 -14.74 -5.83 -4.81
CA GLY A 211 -16.17 -5.58 -4.75
C GLY A 211 -16.64 -4.78 -3.53
N HIS A 212 -15.75 -4.52 -2.57
CA HIS A 212 -16.04 -3.64 -1.43
C HIS A 212 -15.65 -2.20 -1.77
N SER A 213 -16.27 -1.24 -1.10
CA SER A 213 -15.88 0.15 -1.26
C SER A 213 -15.93 0.89 0.06
N LEU A 214 -15.14 1.93 0.16
CA LEU A 214 -15.22 2.89 1.27
C LEU A 214 -14.97 4.29 0.72
N THR A 215 -15.50 5.28 1.42
CA THR A 215 -15.38 6.68 1.01
C THR A 215 -14.74 7.48 2.14
N THR A 216 -13.84 8.38 1.76
CA THR A 216 -13.23 9.31 2.69
C THR A 216 -13.02 10.65 1.97
N ARG A 217 -12.42 11.61 2.64
CA ARG A 217 -12.14 12.90 2.03
C ARG A 217 -10.82 13.47 2.55
N VAL A 218 -10.24 14.34 1.75
CA VAL A 218 -9.02 15.07 2.12
C VAL A 218 -9.42 16.34 2.87
N LEU A 219 -8.78 16.59 4.02
CA LEU A 219 -9.04 17.80 4.83
C LEU A 219 -8.49 19.05 4.15
#